data_5d97a3704b69eb9bb89e00d25d030376
#
_entry.id   5d97a3704b69eb9bb89e00d25d030376
#
_cell.length_a   1.000
_cell.length_b   1.000
_cell.length_c   1.000
_cell.angle_alpha   90.00
_cell.angle_beta   90.00
_cell.angle_gamma   90.00
#
_symmetry.space_group_name_H-M   'P 1'
#
loop_
_entity.id
_entity.type
_entity.pdbx_description
1 polymer ?
#
loop_
_entity_poly.entity_id
_entity_poly.type
_entity_poly.pdbx_seq_one_letter_code
_entity_poly.pdbx_strand_id
1 'polypeptide(L)'
;MTDTATMTPGPQRLRALERANEVRLARAELKRRIADGDVSAADVILAPPWEATSWSVGDLLMSQRRWGSTRCRKFLFRNQINETKPVGALTERQRRLLAAQLDSSEVAELVHA
;
A
#
# COMPACT_ATOMS: atom_id res chain seq x y z
N MET A 1 -23.28 -34.72 9.96
CA MET A 1 -23.02 -34.13 9.80
C MET A 1 -22.61 -33.49 9.56
N THR A 2 -22.49 -33.39 9.46
CA THR A 2 -22.05 -32.70 9.13
C THR A 2 -21.71 -31.90 8.88
N ASP A 3 -21.72 -32.19 8.72
CA ASP A 3 -21.37 -31.31 8.38
C ASP A 3 -21.24 -30.44 8.52
N THR A 4 -21.25 -30.59 8.67
CA THR A 4 -21.19 -29.68 8.82
C THR A 4 -20.83 -28.92 9.00
N ALA A 5 -20.83 -29.29 9.10
CA ALA A 5 -20.53 -28.50 9.24
C ALA A 5 -20.08 -27.94 9.04
N THR A 6 -19.73 -27.94 9.01
CA THR A 6 -19.11 -27.34 8.62
C THR A 6 -19.25 -26.52 8.13
N MET A 7 -19.75 -26.54 8.22
CA MET A 7 -19.84 -25.85 7.58
C MET A 7 -19.77 -24.70 7.79
N THR A 8 -19.60 -24.87 8.08
CA THR A 8 -19.28 -23.58 7.85
C THR A 8 -20.33 -22.66 8.16
N PRO A 9 -20.20 -21.81 9.07
CA PRO A 9 -21.16 -20.78 9.18
C PRO A 9 -21.14 -20.01 7.87
N GLY A 10 -22.05 -20.35 6.98
CA GLY A 10 -22.18 -19.71 5.70
C GLY A 10 -22.18 -18.19 5.79
N PRO A 11 -23.00 -17.58 6.67
CA PRO A 11 -23.02 -16.13 6.78
C PRO A 11 -21.68 -15.52 7.16
N GLN A 12 -20.97 -16.10 8.09
CA GLN A 12 -19.67 -15.58 8.50
C GLN A 12 -18.64 -15.73 7.41
N ARG A 13 -18.63 -16.86 6.74
CA ARG A 13 -17.72 -17.12 5.64
C ARG A 13 -17.99 -16.17 4.48
N LEU A 14 -19.26 -15.97 4.14
CA LEU A 14 -19.63 -15.05 3.09
C LEU A 14 -19.17 -13.62 3.40
N ARG A 15 -19.36 -13.18 4.65
CA ARG A 15 -18.91 -11.85 5.06
C ARG A 15 -17.40 -11.72 4.96
N ALA A 16 -16.67 -12.75 5.36
CA ALA A 16 -15.22 -12.75 5.27
C ALA A 16 -14.75 -12.65 3.81
N LEU A 17 -15.40 -13.42 2.91
CA LEU A 17 -15.09 -13.39 1.50
C LEU A 17 -15.45 -12.05 0.87
N GLU A 18 -16.60 -11.49 1.24
CA GLU A 18 -17.01 -10.18 0.76
C GLU A 18 -16.04 -9.11 1.19
N ARG A 19 -15.62 -9.15 2.45
CA ARG A 19 -14.64 -8.19 2.98
C ARG A 19 -13.32 -8.29 2.26
N ALA A 20 -12.81 -9.52 2.07
CA ALA A 20 -11.57 -9.73 1.35
C ALA A 20 -11.66 -9.24 -0.08
N ASN A 21 -12.81 -9.43 -0.72
CA ASN A 21 -13.04 -8.96 -2.08
C ASN A 21 -13.10 -7.43 -2.13
N GLU A 22 -13.76 -6.79 -1.17
CA GLU A 22 -13.79 -5.33 -1.07
C GLU A 22 -12.38 -4.76 -0.95
N VAL A 23 -11.55 -5.35 -0.09
CA VAL A 23 -10.17 -4.89 0.10
C VAL A 23 -9.40 -5.01 -1.21
N ARG A 24 -9.53 -6.15 -1.88
CA ARG A 24 -8.82 -6.40 -3.13
C ARG A 24 -9.21 -5.41 -4.21
N LEU A 25 -10.50 -5.16 -4.37
CA LEU A 25 -11.01 -4.22 -5.37
C LEU A 25 -10.58 -2.79 -5.05
N ALA A 26 -10.66 -2.41 -3.78
CA ALA A 26 -10.24 -1.08 -3.36
C ALA A 26 -8.74 -0.85 -3.56
N ARG A 27 -7.93 -1.88 -3.29
CA ARG A 27 -6.48 -1.81 -3.53
C ARG A 27 -6.16 -1.71 -5.00
N ALA A 28 -6.87 -2.47 -5.85
CA ALA A 28 -6.66 -2.40 -7.29
C ALA A 28 -6.96 -1.00 -7.82
N GLU A 29 -8.04 -0.41 -7.34
CA GLU A 29 -8.39 0.95 -7.71
C GLU A 29 -7.35 1.95 -7.23
N LEU A 30 -6.89 1.81 -6.00
CA LEU A 30 -5.86 2.69 -5.43
C LEU A 30 -4.55 2.59 -6.23
N LYS A 31 -4.13 1.37 -6.57
CA LYS A 31 -2.95 1.16 -7.40
C LYS A 31 -3.05 1.89 -8.72
N ARG A 32 -4.20 1.79 -9.37
CA ARG A 32 -4.44 2.45 -10.64
C ARG A 32 -4.33 3.97 -10.49
N ARG A 33 -4.92 4.51 -9.45
CA ARG A 33 -4.91 5.96 -9.21
C ARG A 33 -3.51 6.47 -8.88
N ILE A 34 -2.72 5.68 -8.16
CA ILE A 34 -1.32 6.02 -7.89
C ILE A 34 -0.51 5.99 -9.19
N ALA A 35 -0.70 4.96 -10.00
CA ALA A 35 0.00 4.84 -11.28
C ALA A 35 -0.35 5.98 -12.24
N ASP A 36 -1.60 6.44 -12.20
CA ASP A 36 -2.06 7.54 -13.06
C ASP A 36 -1.67 8.92 -12.53
N GLY A 37 -1.17 9.00 -11.31
CA GLY A 37 -0.80 10.28 -10.71
C GLY A 37 -1.95 11.01 -10.02
N ASP A 38 -3.12 10.38 -9.93
CA ASP A 38 -4.29 10.98 -9.27
C ASP A 38 -4.13 11.03 -7.75
N VAL A 39 -3.37 10.07 -7.20
CA VAL A 39 -3.10 9.98 -5.77
C VAL A 39 -1.61 9.77 -5.61
N SER A 40 -0.97 10.48 -4.70
CA SER A 40 0.45 10.29 -4.45
C SER A 40 0.69 9.21 -3.40
N ALA A 41 1.80 8.47 -3.55
CA ALA A 41 2.20 7.50 -2.55
C ALA A 41 2.49 8.20 -1.21
N ALA A 42 3.03 9.41 -1.25
CA ALA A 42 3.29 10.18 -0.04
C ALA A 42 2.01 10.43 0.75
N ASP A 43 0.94 10.81 0.08
CA ASP A 43 -0.34 11.05 0.74
C ASP A 43 -0.90 9.79 1.37
N VAL A 44 -0.78 8.66 0.69
CA VAL A 44 -1.23 7.37 1.23
C VAL A 44 -0.43 6.99 2.47
N ILE A 45 0.88 7.26 2.46
CA ILE A 45 1.73 6.98 3.62
C ILE A 45 1.35 7.85 4.81
N LEU A 46 1.10 9.14 4.57
CA LEU A 46 0.75 10.08 5.63
C LEU A 46 -0.61 9.80 6.25
N ALA A 47 -1.58 9.44 5.43
CA ALA A 47 -2.94 9.15 5.89
C ALA A 47 -3.50 7.97 5.11
N PRO A 48 -3.13 6.75 5.48
CA PRO A 48 -3.53 5.58 4.70
C PRO A 48 -5.03 5.33 4.77
N PRO A 49 -5.67 5.15 3.60
CA PRO A 49 -7.06 4.71 3.58
C PRO A 49 -7.17 3.28 4.13
N TRP A 50 -8.36 2.88 4.49
CA TRP A 50 -8.59 1.59 5.15
C TRP A 50 -8.03 0.40 4.35
N GLU A 51 -8.10 0.45 3.03
CA GLU A 51 -7.62 -0.64 2.17
C GLU A 51 -6.10 -0.71 2.10
N ALA A 52 -5.39 0.34 2.49
CA ALA A 52 -3.94 0.39 2.42
C ALA A 52 -3.26 0.05 3.74
N THR A 53 -3.99 -0.03 4.85
CA THR A 53 -3.36 -0.20 6.16
C THR A 53 -2.59 -1.50 6.30
N SER A 54 -3.07 -2.59 5.70
CA SER A 54 -2.39 -3.89 5.74
C SER A 54 -1.54 -4.16 4.50
N TRP A 55 -1.43 -3.20 3.61
CA TRP A 55 -0.66 -3.33 2.37
C TRP A 55 0.81 -3.07 2.68
N SER A 56 1.72 -3.87 2.11
CA SER A 56 3.14 -3.66 2.36
C SER A 56 3.60 -2.34 1.76
N VAL A 57 4.51 -1.66 2.46
CA VAL A 57 5.03 -0.38 1.99
C VAL A 57 5.78 -0.54 0.66
N GLY A 58 6.44 -1.69 0.48
CA GLY A 58 7.12 -1.97 -0.79
C GLY A 58 6.15 -2.04 -1.95
N ASP A 59 5.02 -2.73 -1.79
CA ASP A 59 4.00 -2.83 -2.84
C ASP A 59 3.38 -1.47 -3.14
N LEU A 60 3.16 -0.66 -2.12
CA LEU A 60 2.67 0.69 -2.32
C LEU A 60 3.62 1.51 -3.19
N LEU A 61 4.92 1.47 -2.87
CA LEU A 61 5.92 2.21 -3.63
C LEU A 61 6.02 1.71 -5.07
N MET A 62 5.92 0.40 -5.26
CA MET A 62 5.99 -0.19 -6.61
C MET A 62 4.76 0.15 -7.47
N SER A 63 3.70 0.65 -6.87
CA SER A 63 2.53 1.09 -7.63
C SER A 63 2.79 2.37 -8.40
N GLN A 64 3.81 3.11 -8.01
CA GLN A 64 4.19 4.35 -8.70
C GLN A 64 4.83 4.04 -10.03
N ARG A 65 4.52 4.87 -11.02
CA ARG A 65 5.15 4.75 -12.33
C ARG A 65 6.65 4.98 -12.17
N ARG A 66 7.45 4.18 -12.85
CA ARG A 66 8.92 4.25 -12.84
C ARG A 66 9.59 3.76 -11.55
N TRP A 67 8.83 3.24 -10.61
CA TRP A 67 9.40 2.63 -9.42
C TRP A 67 9.40 1.12 -9.54
N GLY A 68 10.54 0.56 -9.90
CA GLY A 68 10.71 -0.90 -9.90
C GLY A 68 11.14 -1.41 -8.54
N SER A 69 11.30 -2.72 -8.43
CA SER A 69 11.66 -3.36 -7.17
C SER A 69 13.01 -2.89 -6.64
N THR A 70 13.98 -2.69 -7.51
CA THR A 70 15.32 -2.25 -7.10
C THR A 70 15.28 -0.85 -6.47
N ARG A 71 14.56 0.08 -7.10
CA ARG A 71 14.43 1.44 -6.58
C ARG A 71 13.73 1.44 -5.23
N CYS A 72 12.66 0.64 -5.09
CA CYS A 72 11.94 0.53 -3.83
C CYS A 72 12.81 -0.01 -2.72
N ARG A 73 13.57 -1.07 -2.99
CA ARG A 73 14.45 -1.67 -2.00
C ARG A 73 15.53 -0.71 -1.53
N LYS A 74 16.16 0.00 -2.47
CA LYS A 74 17.20 0.97 -2.13
C LYS A 74 16.63 2.09 -1.27
N PHE A 75 15.47 2.59 -1.65
CA PHE A 75 14.80 3.67 -0.92
C PHE A 75 14.49 3.24 0.51
N LEU A 76 13.88 2.08 0.68
CA LEU A 76 13.51 1.56 2.00
C LEU A 76 14.73 1.17 2.82
N PHE A 77 15.75 0.62 2.18
CA PHE A 77 17.00 0.25 2.85
C PHE A 77 17.67 1.49 3.46
N ARG A 78 17.73 2.59 2.71
CA ARG A 78 18.30 3.84 3.22
C ARG A 78 17.54 4.38 4.43
N ASN A 79 16.25 4.08 4.50
CA ASN A 79 15.40 4.52 5.59
C ASN A 79 15.23 3.48 6.68
N GLN A 80 15.94 2.35 6.56
CA GLN A 80 15.92 1.27 7.53
C GLN A 80 14.51 0.72 7.77
N ILE A 81 13.74 0.60 6.70
CA ILE A 81 12.37 0.07 6.74
C ILE A 81 12.31 -1.20 5.89
N ASN A 82 11.72 -2.26 6.47
CA ASN A 82 11.51 -3.51 5.76
C ASN A 82 10.41 -3.33 4.73
N GLU A 83 10.64 -3.80 3.50
CA GLU A 83 9.68 -3.65 2.41
C GLU A 83 8.34 -4.34 2.67
N THR A 84 8.32 -5.35 3.54
CA THR A 84 7.08 -6.06 3.88
C THR A 84 6.31 -5.41 5.02
N LYS A 85 6.83 -4.35 5.61
CA LYS A 85 6.14 -3.69 6.72
C LYS A 85 4.81 -3.09 6.24
N PRO A 86 3.69 -3.37 6.94
CA PRO A 86 2.41 -2.79 6.55
C PRO A 86 2.43 -1.27 6.69
N VAL A 87 1.78 -0.60 5.75
CA VAL A 87 1.70 0.87 5.77
C VAL A 87 1.13 1.37 7.10
N GLY A 88 0.10 0.69 7.61
CA GLY A 88 -0.51 1.06 8.87
C GLY A 88 0.40 0.91 10.09
N ALA A 89 1.48 0.13 9.97
CA ALA A 89 2.42 -0.10 11.07
C ALA A 89 3.58 0.90 11.09
N LEU A 90 3.68 1.78 10.11
CA LEU A 90 4.72 2.81 10.09
C LEU A 90 4.51 3.78 11.25
N THR A 91 5.61 4.19 11.89
CA THR A 91 5.54 5.22 12.92
C THR A 91 5.28 6.57 12.25
N GLU A 92 4.82 7.53 13.02
CA GLU A 92 4.58 8.86 12.47
C GLU A 92 5.86 9.48 11.91
N ARG A 93 6.96 9.28 12.61
CA ARG A 93 8.26 9.76 12.13
C ARG A 93 8.62 9.14 10.78
N GLN A 94 8.42 7.82 10.64
CA GLN A 94 8.69 7.12 9.40
C GLN A 94 7.80 7.64 8.27
N ARG A 95 6.52 7.87 8.56
CA ARG A 95 5.59 8.40 7.58
C ARG A 95 6.04 9.76 7.03
N ARG A 96 6.39 10.65 7.93
CA ARG A 96 6.83 12.00 7.56
C ARG A 96 8.14 11.96 6.77
N LEU A 97 9.06 11.13 7.21
CA LEU A 97 10.35 11.00 6.55
C LEU A 97 10.21 10.47 5.13
N LEU A 98 9.45 9.39 4.96
CA LEU A 98 9.23 8.81 3.64
C LEU A 98 8.48 9.76 2.72
N ALA A 99 7.43 10.41 3.24
CA ALA A 99 6.65 11.33 2.43
C ALA A 99 7.49 12.52 1.94
N ALA A 100 8.32 13.06 2.82
CA ALA A 100 9.20 14.17 2.46
C ALA A 100 10.19 13.76 1.36
N GLN A 101 10.76 12.56 1.45
CA GLN A 101 11.69 12.08 0.44
C GLN A 101 11.01 11.77 -0.89
N LEU A 102 9.79 11.24 -0.84
CA LEU A 102 9.02 10.97 -2.04
C LEU A 102 8.67 12.26 -2.77
N ASP A 103 8.26 13.28 -2.04
CA ASP A 103 7.95 14.59 -2.62
C ASP A 103 9.19 15.21 -3.26
N SER A 104 10.34 15.11 -2.62
CA SER A 104 11.61 15.61 -3.16
C SER A 104 12.00 14.89 -4.43
N SER A 105 11.84 13.56 -4.47
CA SER A 105 12.12 12.75 -5.66
C SER A 105 11.22 13.15 -6.81
N GLU A 106 9.95 13.37 -6.54
CA GLU A 106 8.97 13.76 -7.55
C GLU A 106 9.33 15.12 -8.16
N VAL A 107 9.68 16.08 -7.32
CA VAL A 107 10.10 17.39 -7.78
C VAL A 107 11.37 17.28 -8.64
N ALA A 108 12.34 16.48 -8.22
CA ALA A 108 13.56 16.27 -8.97
C ALA A 108 13.29 15.66 -10.35
N GLU A 109 12.37 14.72 -10.43
CA GLU A 109 11.97 14.11 -11.71
C GLU A 109 11.32 15.14 -12.63
N LEU A 110 10.48 16.00 -12.09
CA LEU A 110 9.83 17.05 -12.87
C LEU A 110 10.84 18.05 -13.41
N VAL A 111 11.84 18.39 -12.60
CA VAL A 111 12.89 19.34 -13.01
C VAL A 111 13.77 18.76 -14.12
N HIS A 112 14.00 17.44 -14.09
CA HIS A 112 14.87 16.78 -15.07
C HIS A 112 14.13 16.19 -16.25
N ALA A 113 12.83 16.25 -16.23
CA ALA A 113 12.02 15.76 -17.34
C ALA A 113 11.95 16.82 -18.43
#